data_89c71b16e8dd50c601324f9a2d099ac4
#
_entry.id   89c71b16e8dd50c601324f9a2d099ac4
#
_cell.length_a   1.000
_cell.length_b   1.000
_cell.length_c   1.000
_cell.angle_alpha   90.00
_cell.angle_beta   90.00
_cell.angle_gamma   90.00
#
_symmetry.space_group_name_H-M   'P 1'
#
loop_
_entity.id
_entity.type
_entity.pdbx_description
1 polymer ?
#
loop_
_entity_poly.entity_id
_entity_poly.type
_entity_poly.pdbx_seq_one_letter_code
_entity_poly.pdbx_strand_id
1 'polypeptide(L)'
;MTVSHPWRPRGRSSAFLTLALMAFGVLVAALIGEVAVRIFGLKGQEAGRIFRIADGQDLQFPGRASHHIIDLYGSNPRGSFPIDLNDEATRARLIAEKFTRIDEARATNPYGVPFSYNARGFRDREFTVKEPGRRRVVFVGDSFTEAQGVVEPLTAVRLVETALRKTDPHLEIWNLGVRGQDFPDLEGLFETALELSPDALIFGMVLNDADRDPELTRNWPRVNDWIMVRQDERSWIARHSQLVDFVTHRYEQLSVSRETTAWYSALYSDQNKAGWMRTRAALMRIQAECRTRGIGFGVALWPLLVGLESGGAYPFEAAHAQIKKGVERSGIPFVDLLPTLRGRDSRSLWVHTSDLHPNEIAQALVAPVLADFAGKRLQEASDAQSVAK
;
A
#
# COMPACT_ATOMS: atom_id res chain seq x y z
N MET A 1 -20.20 -30.53 79.42
CA MET A 1 -18.81 -30.74 78.97
C MET A 1 -18.76 -30.40 77.47
N THR A 2 -18.32 -29.21 77.17
CA THR A 2 -18.17 -28.72 75.77
C THR A 2 -16.72 -28.95 75.37
N VAL A 3 -16.48 -29.84 74.40
CA VAL A 3 -15.17 -30.11 73.84
C VAL A 3 -14.91 -29.07 72.72
N SER A 4 -14.02 -28.11 73.02
CA SER A 4 -13.51 -27.15 72.05
C SER A 4 -12.44 -27.82 71.16
N HIS A 5 -12.73 -27.95 69.86
CA HIS A 5 -11.70 -28.36 68.89
C HIS A 5 -10.75 -27.18 68.65
N PRO A 6 -9.42 -27.34 68.72
CA PRO A 6 -8.45 -26.32 68.39
C PRO A 6 -8.40 -26.16 66.88
N TRP A 7 -8.67 -24.95 66.42
CA TRP A 7 -8.49 -24.52 65.03
C TRP A 7 -6.96 -24.51 64.75
N ARG A 8 -6.52 -25.44 63.89
CA ARG A 8 -5.13 -25.40 63.41
C ARG A 8 -5.02 -24.46 62.22
N PRO A 9 -4.12 -23.42 62.30
CA PRO A 9 -3.90 -22.57 61.17
C PRO A 9 -3.26 -23.40 60.03
N ARG A 10 -3.94 -23.43 58.86
CA ARG A 10 -3.37 -24.02 57.64
C ARG A 10 -2.06 -23.28 57.31
N GLY A 11 -0.95 -24.03 57.42
CA GLY A 11 0.38 -23.46 57.38
C GLY A 11 0.73 -22.73 56.06
N ARG A 12 1.47 -21.65 56.19
CA ARG A 12 2.15 -20.89 55.12
C ARG A 12 2.94 -21.81 54.15
N SER A 13 3.31 -23.03 54.57
CA SER A 13 4.01 -24.05 53.77
C SER A 13 3.16 -24.60 52.60
N SER A 14 1.82 -24.73 52.76
CA SER A 14 0.98 -25.26 51.67
C SER A 14 0.76 -24.24 50.55
N ALA A 15 0.64 -22.95 50.87
CA ALA A 15 0.53 -21.89 49.87
C ALA A 15 1.85 -21.74 49.07
N PHE A 16 3.01 -21.82 49.75
CA PHE A 16 4.29 -21.77 49.09
C PHE A 16 4.51 -22.97 48.14
N LEU A 17 4.16 -24.19 48.57
CA LEU A 17 4.26 -25.37 47.73
C LEU A 17 3.33 -25.30 46.52
N THR A 18 2.10 -24.76 46.69
CA THR A 18 1.18 -24.57 45.58
C THR A 18 1.71 -23.53 44.56
N LEU A 19 2.27 -22.43 45.03
CA LEU A 19 2.89 -21.42 44.16
C LEU A 19 4.12 -21.97 43.43
N ALA A 20 4.96 -22.78 44.14
CA ALA A 20 6.11 -23.41 43.54
C ALA A 20 5.72 -24.42 42.44
N LEU A 21 4.67 -25.22 42.67
CA LEU A 21 4.13 -26.14 41.67
C LEU A 21 3.51 -25.42 40.47
N MET A 22 2.81 -24.31 40.71
CA MET A 22 2.28 -23.49 39.62
C MET A 22 3.42 -22.87 38.77
N ALA A 23 4.44 -22.29 39.41
CA ALA A 23 5.61 -21.76 38.73
C ALA A 23 6.35 -22.83 37.93
N PHE A 24 6.53 -24.03 38.52
CA PHE A 24 7.11 -25.16 37.81
C PHE A 24 6.28 -25.59 36.60
N GLY A 25 4.95 -25.67 36.73
CA GLY A 25 4.04 -26.00 35.64
C GLY A 25 4.13 -24.98 34.51
N VAL A 26 4.21 -23.68 34.84
CA VAL A 26 4.40 -22.61 33.85
C VAL A 26 5.74 -22.73 33.13
N LEU A 27 6.81 -23.02 33.86
CA LEU A 27 8.15 -23.24 33.27
C LEU A 27 8.18 -24.42 32.30
N VAL A 28 7.57 -25.54 32.71
CA VAL A 28 7.48 -26.73 31.84
C VAL A 28 6.65 -26.43 30.59
N ALA A 29 5.50 -25.76 30.74
CA ALA A 29 4.69 -25.37 29.61
C ALA A 29 5.42 -24.40 28.66
N ALA A 30 6.16 -23.43 29.20
CA ALA A 30 6.98 -22.52 28.42
C ALA A 30 8.09 -23.25 27.65
N LEU A 31 8.76 -24.25 28.31
CA LEU A 31 9.79 -25.05 27.65
C LEU A 31 9.21 -25.92 26.51
N ILE A 32 8.06 -26.56 26.76
CA ILE A 32 7.37 -27.32 25.71
C ILE A 32 6.94 -26.39 24.55
N GLY A 33 6.42 -25.22 24.87
CA GLY A 33 6.06 -24.21 23.89
C GLY A 33 7.26 -23.74 23.06
N GLU A 34 8.39 -23.45 23.69
CA GLU A 34 9.62 -23.04 23.01
C GLU A 34 10.11 -24.14 22.05
N VAL A 35 10.10 -25.41 22.49
CA VAL A 35 10.48 -26.55 21.65
C VAL A 35 9.52 -26.70 20.48
N ALA A 36 8.21 -26.59 20.71
CA ALA A 36 7.20 -26.68 19.66
C ALA A 36 7.38 -25.57 18.62
N VAL A 37 7.52 -24.30 19.04
CA VAL A 37 7.73 -23.17 18.14
C VAL A 37 8.98 -23.36 17.28
N ARG A 38 10.06 -23.92 17.86
CA ARG A 38 11.30 -24.23 17.11
C ARG A 38 11.11 -25.36 16.11
N ILE A 39 10.46 -26.47 16.52
CA ILE A 39 10.21 -27.62 15.63
C ILE A 39 9.33 -27.26 14.46
N PHE A 40 8.25 -26.52 14.71
CA PHE A 40 7.30 -26.09 13.66
C PHE A 40 7.76 -24.85 12.88
N GLY A 41 8.93 -24.28 13.20
CA GLY A 41 9.46 -23.10 12.54
C GLY A 41 8.56 -21.86 12.68
N LEU A 42 7.75 -21.83 13.77
CA LEU A 42 6.89 -20.68 14.03
C LEU A 42 7.77 -19.53 14.52
N LYS A 43 8.01 -18.59 13.65
CA LYS A 43 8.75 -17.36 13.99
C LYS A 43 7.74 -16.24 14.23
N GLY A 44 8.06 -15.31 15.12
CA GLY A 44 7.55 -13.94 15.00
C GLY A 44 7.86 -13.52 13.57
N GLN A 45 6.95 -12.83 12.92
CA GLN A 45 7.11 -12.47 11.52
C GLN A 45 8.51 -11.87 11.32
N GLU A 46 9.32 -12.46 10.44
CA GLU A 46 10.45 -11.72 9.90
C GLU A 46 9.83 -10.49 9.28
N ALA A 47 10.01 -9.34 9.91
CA ALA A 47 9.61 -8.08 9.33
C ALA A 47 10.24 -8.07 7.95
N GLY A 48 9.44 -8.15 6.91
CA GLY A 48 9.93 -8.15 5.54
C GLY A 48 10.58 -6.80 5.34
N ARG A 49 11.88 -6.72 5.62
CA ARG A 49 12.64 -5.49 5.37
C ARG A 49 12.67 -5.30 3.88
N ILE A 50 12.00 -4.28 3.42
CA ILE A 50 12.24 -3.76 2.08
C ILE A 50 13.55 -3.00 2.18
N PHE A 51 14.63 -3.60 1.66
CA PHE A 51 15.88 -2.89 1.47
C PHE A 51 15.83 -2.16 0.14
N ARG A 52 16.08 -0.86 0.18
CA ARG A 52 16.26 -0.09 -1.04
C ARG A 52 17.74 0.07 -1.31
N ILE A 53 18.15 -0.37 -2.49
CA ILE A 53 19.46 -0.07 -3.03
C ILE A 53 19.26 0.99 -4.10
N ALA A 54 19.87 2.15 -3.89
CA ALA A 54 19.95 3.21 -4.87
C ALA A 54 21.38 3.44 -5.30
N ASP A 55 21.56 4.07 -6.46
CA ASP A 55 22.88 4.46 -6.97
C ASP A 55 23.52 5.56 -6.10
N GLY A 56 23.95 5.17 -4.88
CA GLY A 56 24.87 5.97 -4.07
C GLY A 56 24.27 7.05 -3.18
N GLN A 57 22.94 7.19 -3.07
CA GLN A 57 22.32 8.18 -2.17
C GLN A 57 21.11 7.64 -1.41
N ASP A 58 20.91 8.13 -0.18
CA ASP A 58 19.69 7.92 0.58
C ASP A 58 18.49 8.47 -0.17
N LEU A 59 17.47 7.62 -0.35
CA LEU A 59 16.24 7.97 -1.02
C LEU A 59 15.32 8.79 -0.13
N GLN A 60 15.75 9.97 0.25
CA GLN A 60 14.83 10.94 0.84
C GLN A 60 14.18 11.76 -0.28
N PHE A 61 12.86 11.97 -0.18
CA PHE A 61 12.15 12.94 -1.00
C PHE A 61 12.80 14.33 -0.85
N PRO A 62 13.19 15.04 -1.88
CA PRO A 62 12.91 14.92 -3.31
C PRO A 62 14.06 14.34 -4.16
N GLY A 63 15.04 13.68 -3.58
CA GLY A 63 16.27 13.26 -4.25
C GLY A 63 16.19 12.02 -5.17
N ARG A 64 15.01 11.72 -5.76
CA ARG A 64 14.79 10.50 -6.57
C ARG A 64 15.09 10.63 -8.06
N ALA A 65 15.32 11.83 -8.54
CA ALA A 65 15.51 12.09 -9.96
C ALA A 65 16.68 11.27 -10.54
N SER A 66 16.42 10.60 -11.66
CA SER A 66 17.40 9.80 -12.41
C SER A 66 18.04 8.63 -11.67
N HIS A 67 17.42 8.14 -10.58
CA HIS A 67 17.96 6.99 -9.84
C HIS A 67 17.38 5.66 -10.31
N HIS A 68 18.23 4.64 -10.35
CA HIS A 68 17.84 3.24 -10.45
C HIS A 68 17.73 2.66 -9.05
N ILE A 69 16.63 1.96 -8.77
CA ILE A 69 16.31 1.47 -7.45
C ILE A 69 15.89 0.01 -7.52
N ILE A 70 16.26 -0.74 -6.50
CA ILE A 70 15.79 -2.10 -6.32
C ILE A 70 15.17 -2.19 -4.93
N ASP A 71 13.88 -2.49 -4.85
CA ASP A 71 13.25 -2.91 -3.61
C ASP A 71 13.58 -4.39 -3.40
N LEU A 72 14.34 -4.70 -2.35
CA LEU A 72 14.71 -6.06 -1.97
C LEU A 72 13.83 -6.52 -0.82
N TYR A 73 13.16 -7.65 -1.01
CA TYR A 73 12.39 -8.31 0.05
C TYR A 73 13.26 -9.36 0.74
N GLY A 74 13.17 -9.49 2.06
CA GLY A 74 13.97 -10.43 2.85
C GLY A 74 13.64 -11.90 2.59
N SER A 75 12.49 -12.18 1.94
CA SER A 75 12.03 -13.50 1.55
C SER A 75 11.19 -13.38 0.27
N ASN A 76 10.89 -14.54 -0.38
CA ASN A 76 9.99 -14.52 -1.53
C ASN A 76 8.66 -13.82 -1.15
N PRO A 77 8.28 -12.72 -1.82
CA PRO A 77 7.10 -11.95 -1.48
C PRO A 77 5.82 -12.78 -1.39
N ARG A 78 5.66 -13.82 -2.22
CA ARG A 78 4.40 -14.58 -2.31
C ARG A 78 4.58 -16.09 -2.42
N GLY A 79 5.80 -16.60 -2.35
CA GLY A 79 6.06 -18.00 -2.67
C GLY A 79 5.91 -18.33 -4.17
N SER A 80 5.18 -17.54 -4.91
CA SER A 80 5.07 -17.61 -6.38
C SER A 80 4.96 -16.20 -6.94
N PHE A 81 6.02 -15.69 -7.49
CA PHE A 81 5.99 -14.49 -8.31
C PHE A 81 5.45 -14.92 -9.68
N PRO A 82 4.34 -14.34 -10.20
CA PRO A 82 3.91 -14.65 -11.57
C PRO A 82 4.90 -14.17 -12.62
N ILE A 83 5.81 -13.27 -12.26
CA ILE A 83 6.99 -12.94 -13.05
C ILE A 83 8.11 -13.80 -12.52
N ASP A 84 8.45 -14.83 -13.22
CA ASP A 84 9.71 -15.52 -12.99
C ASP A 84 10.83 -14.59 -13.46
N LEU A 85 11.47 -13.90 -12.50
CA LEU A 85 12.69 -13.15 -12.79
C LEU A 85 13.83 -14.09 -13.24
N ASN A 86 13.66 -15.43 -13.15
CA ASN A 86 14.55 -16.40 -13.76
C ASN A 86 14.22 -16.61 -15.24
N ASP A 87 13.03 -16.21 -15.70
CA ASP A 87 12.70 -16.24 -17.13
C ASP A 87 13.66 -15.30 -17.89
N GLU A 88 14.41 -15.90 -18.79
CA GLU A 88 15.47 -15.21 -19.54
C GLU A 88 14.90 -14.07 -20.41
N ALA A 89 13.72 -14.25 -20.99
CA ALA A 89 13.07 -13.25 -21.83
C ALA A 89 12.63 -12.04 -20.99
N THR A 90 12.04 -12.29 -19.82
CA THR A 90 11.64 -11.24 -18.88
C THR A 90 12.86 -10.48 -18.36
N ARG A 91 13.93 -11.19 -17.99
CA ARG A 91 15.18 -10.61 -17.55
C ARG A 91 15.84 -9.77 -18.65
N ALA A 92 15.94 -10.30 -19.88
CA ALA A 92 16.52 -9.60 -21.03
C ALA A 92 15.77 -8.29 -21.33
N ARG A 93 14.44 -8.32 -21.25
CA ARG A 93 13.63 -7.11 -21.44
C ARG A 93 13.88 -6.08 -20.34
N LEU A 94 13.90 -6.48 -19.07
CA LEU A 94 14.16 -5.58 -17.94
C LEU A 94 15.56 -4.98 -18.01
N ILE A 95 16.58 -5.76 -18.44
CA ILE A 95 17.95 -5.26 -18.64
C ILE A 95 17.99 -4.26 -19.80
N ALA A 96 17.32 -4.55 -20.92
CA ALA A 96 17.23 -3.63 -22.05
C ALA A 96 16.53 -2.31 -21.68
N GLU A 97 15.65 -2.33 -20.70
CA GLU A 97 14.99 -1.16 -20.12
C GLU A 97 15.83 -0.44 -19.04
N LYS A 98 17.15 -0.71 -18.96
CA LYS A 98 18.15 -0.11 -18.08
C LYS A 98 18.16 -0.61 -16.61
N PHE A 99 17.69 -1.80 -16.34
CA PHE A 99 17.77 -2.42 -15.01
C PHE A 99 19.08 -3.23 -14.83
N THR A 100 20.21 -2.60 -15.03
CA THR A 100 21.55 -3.25 -15.04
C THR A 100 21.95 -3.88 -13.70
N ARG A 101 21.32 -3.46 -12.59
CA ARG A 101 21.66 -3.95 -11.23
C ARG A 101 20.86 -5.20 -10.78
N ILE A 102 19.99 -5.73 -11.64
CA ILE A 102 19.22 -6.95 -11.32
C ILE A 102 20.15 -8.11 -10.99
N ASP A 103 21.20 -8.31 -11.79
CA ASP A 103 22.10 -9.45 -11.62
C ASP A 103 22.93 -9.35 -10.33
N GLU A 104 23.37 -8.14 -9.95
CA GLU A 104 24.02 -7.89 -8.67
C GLU A 104 23.08 -8.11 -7.47
N ALA A 105 21.87 -7.56 -7.54
CA ALA A 105 20.87 -7.73 -6.50
C ALA A 105 20.43 -9.18 -6.34
N ARG A 106 20.37 -9.95 -7.43
CA ARG A 106 20.02 -11.36 -7.43
C ARG A 106 21.12 -12.26 -6.87
N ALA A 107 22.38 -11.88 -7.01
CA ALA A 107 23.48 -12.61 -6.38
C ALA A 107 23.37 -12.59 -4.86
N THR A 108 22.80 -11.52 -4.30
CA THR A 108 22.62 -11.32 -2.85
C THR A 108 21.19 -11.54 -2.37
N ASN A 109 20.18 -11.22 -3.21
CA ASN A 109 18.77 -11.40 -2.90
C ASN A 109 17.94 -11.59 -4.19
N PRO A 110 17.39 -12.79 -4.46
CA PRO A 110 16.63 -13.09 -5.69
C PRO A 110 15.25 -12.42 -5.74
N TYR A 111 14.80 -11.80 -4.65
CA TYR A 111 13.46 -11.20 -4.54
C TYR A 111 13.49 -9.68 -4.75
N GLY A 112 14.44 -9.19 -5.53
CA GLY A 112 14.53 -7.78 -5.88
C GLY A 112 13.49 -7.37 -6.94
N VAL A 113 12.85 -6.21 -6.74
CA VAL A 113 11.97 -5.59 -7.73
C VAL A 113 12.65 -4.31 -8.21
N PRO A 114 13.20 -4.32 -9.43
CA PRO A 114 13.90 -3.16 -9.98
C PRO A 114 12.91 -2.13 -10.52
N PHE A 115 13.25 -0.87 -10.40
CA PHE A 115 12.58 0.24 -11.07
C PHE A 115 13.51 1.45 -11.17
N SER A 116 13.16 2.39 -12.04
CA SER A 116 13.89 3.64 -12.20
C SER A 116 12.97 4.84 -12.08
N TYR A 117 13.53 5.94 -11.63
CA TYR A 117 12.89 7.26 -11.68
C TYR A 117 13.46 8.05 -12.84
N ASN A 118 12.60 8.79 -13.55
CA ASN A 118 13.01 9.72 -14.58
C ASN A 118 13.68 10.97 -13.97
N ALA A 119 14.14 11.89 -14.83
CA ALA A 119 14.81 13.12 -14.41
C ALA A 119 13.94 14.03 -13.50
N ARG A 120 12.62 13.85 -13.51
CA ARG A 120 11.69 14.59 -12.63
C ARG A 120 11.32 13.81 -11.34
N GLY A 121 11.93 12.63 -11.10
CA GLY A 121 11.70 11.83 -9.90
C GLY A 121 10.43 10.99 -9.90
N PHE A 122 9.85 10.72 -11.06
CA PHE A 122 8.68 9.85 -11.20
C PHE A 122 9.06 8.48 -11.75
N ARG A 123 8.39 7.45 -11.31
CA ARG A 123 8.55 6.09 -11.80
C ARG A 123 7.90 5.95 -13.18
N ASP A 124 8.56 6.51 -14.17
CA ASP A 124 8.13 6.50 -15.55
C ASP A 124 9.35 6.73 -16.48
N ARG A 125 9.15 6.51 -17.78
CA ARG A 125 10.05 7.02 -18.81
C ARG A 125 10.14 8.54 -18.76
N GLU A 126 11.15 9.12 -19.44
CA GLU A 126 11.30 10.57 -19.51
C GLU A 126 10.05 11.23 -20.14
N PHE A 127 9.57 12.28 -19.49
CA PHE A 127 8.42 13.04 -19.99
C PHE A 127 8.82 13.86 -21.21
N THR A 128 8.00 13.80 -22.23
CA THR A 128 8.22 14.51 -23.48
C THR A 128 7.20 15.63 -23.67
N VAL A 129 7.55 16.62 -24.46
CA VAL A 129 6.58 17.62 -24.93
C VAL A 129 5.49 16.88 -25.71
N LYS A 130 4.22 17.26 -25.48
CA LYS A 130 3.10 16.65 -26.18
C LYS A 130 3.10 17.08 -27.65
N GLU A 131 3.23 16.12 -28.54
CA GLU A 131 3.18 16.38 -29.99
C GLU A 131 1.74 16.69 -30.45
N PRO A 132 1.56 17.51 -31.49
CA PRO A 132 0.24 17.75 -32.07
C PRO A 132 -0.45 16.45 -32.51
N GLY A 133 -1.73 16.31 -32.18
CA GLY A 133 -2.53 15.12 -32.49
C GLY A 133 -2.37 13.93 -31.54
N ARG A 134 -1.45 13.99 -30.58
CA ARG A 134 -1.37 12.99 -29.51
C ARG A 134 -2.36 13.28 -28.40
N ARG A 135 -2.92 12.22 -27.86
CA ARG A 135 -3.71 12.28 -26.61
C ARG A 135 -2.87 11.81 -25.44
N ARG A 136 -3.13 12.38 -24.27
CA ARG A 136 -2.35 12.09 -23.07
C ARG A 136 -3.26 11.90 -21.86
N VAL A 137 -3.07 10.79 -21.15
CA VAL A 137 -3.64 10.56 -19.82
C VAL A 137 -2.52 10.64 -18.79
N VAL A 138 -2.77 11.31 -17.69
CA VAL A 138 -1.85 11.35 -16.56
C VAL A 138 -2.54 10.74 -15.34
N PHE A 139 -1.88 9.77 -14.71
CA PHE A 139 -2.29 9.22 -13.43
C PHE A 139 -1.52 9.90 -12.30
N VAL A 140 -2.25 10.40 -11.31
CA VAL A 140 -1.70 10.98 -10.08
C VAL A 140 -2.13 10.11 -8.91
N GLY A 141 -1.29 9.96 -7.90
CA GLY A 141 -1.63 9.21 -6.69
C GLY A 141 -0.41 8.89 -5.84
N ASP A 142 -0.59 8.01 -4.88
CA ASP A 142 0.42 7.59 -3.93
C ASP A 142 1.20 6.33 -4.38
N SER A 143 1.60 5.50 -3.43
CA SER A 143 2.32 4.24 -3.63
C SER A 143 1.54 3.19 -4.45
N PHE A 144 0.19 3.24 -4.44
CA PHE A 144 -0.64 2.33 -5.24
C PHE A 144 -0.57 2.68 -6.73
N THR A 145 -0.55 3.97 -7.05
CA THR A 145 -0.38 4.48 -8.42
C THR A 145 1.06 4.30 -8.89
N GLU A 146 2.06 4.57 -8.03
CA GLU A 146 3.47 4.25 -8.30
C GLU A 146 3.68 2.75 -8.52
N ALA A 147 2.78 1.92 -7.98
CA ALA A 147 2.80 0.47 -7.99
C ALA A 147 4.05 -0.10 -7.31
N GLN A 148 4.25 0.28 -6.03
CA GLN A 148 5.34 -0.23 -5.19
C GLN A 148 5.38 -1.76 -5.23
N GLY A 149 6.58 -2.32 -5.43
CA GLY A 149 6.81 -3.77 -5.41
C GLY A 149 6.35 -4.53 -6.65
N VAL A 150 5.90 -3.85 -7.71
CA VAL A 150 5.51 -4.45 -8.99
C VAL A 150 6.48 -3.98 -10.08
N VAL A 151 6.91 -4.85 -10.98
CA VAL A 151 7.75 -4.45 -12.11
C VAL A 151 6.95 -3.59 -13.10
N GLU A 152 7.60 -2.61 -13.72
CA GLU A 152 6.94 -1.54 -14.48
C GLU A 152 5.95 -2.03 -15.54
N PRO A 153 6.25 -2.99 -16.42
CA PRO A 153 5.31 -3.43 -17.45
C PRO A 153 4.00 -4.02 -16.93
N LEU A 154 3.95 -4.43 -15.66
CA LEU A 154 2.77 -5.04 -15.04
C LEU A 154 2.03 -4.09 -14.08
N THR A 155 2.43 -2.83 -14.02
CA THR A 155 1.68 -1.81 -13.29
C THR A 155 0.36 -1.53 -13.99
N ALA A 156 -0.69 -1.19 -13.23
CA ALA A 156 -1.99 -0.88 -13.81
C ALA A 156 -1.89 0.24 -14.86
N VAL A 157 -1.05 1.24 -14.64
CA VAL A 157 -0.85 2.36 -15.58
C VAL A 157 -0.30 1.86 -16.93
N ARG A 158 0.69 0.93 -16.92
CA ARG A 158 1.23 0.36 -18.17
C ARG A 158 0.24 -0.60 -18.84
N LEU A 159 -0.52 -1.35 -18.06
CA LEU A 159 -1.57 -2.23 -18.59
C LEU A 159 -2.71 -1.41 -19.20
N VAL A 160 -3.10 -0.29 -18.61
CA VAL A 160 -4.06 0.66 -19.17
C VAL A 160 -3.53 1.26 -20.48
N GLU A 161 -2.25 1.67 -20.53
CA GLU A 161 -1.64 2.16 -21.76
C GLU A 161 -1.70 1.11 -22.88
N THR A 162 -1.31 -0.12 -22.55
CA THR A 162 -1.36 -1.25 -23.49
C THR A 162 -2.77 -1.50 -24.00
N ALA A 163 -3.78 -1.42 -23.13
CA ALA A 163 -5.17 -1.62 -23.50
C ALA A 163 -5.70 -0.51 -24.43
N LEU A 164 -5.49 0.75 -24.06
CA LEU A 164 -6.01 1.89 -24.81
C LEU A 164 -5.27 2.12 -26.14
N ARG A 165 -4.00 1.77 -26.24
CA ARG A 165 -3.23 1.85 -27.48
C ARG A 165 -3.72 0.90 -28.58
N LYS A 166 -4.54 -0.09 -28.26
CA LYS A 166 -5.19 -0.93 -29.28
C LYS A 166 -6.15 -0.14 -30.16
N THR A 167 -6.75 0.90 -29.61
CA THR A 167 -7.70 1.78 -30.34
C THR A 167 -7.11 3.15 -30.66
N ASP A 168 -6.11 3.59 -29.92
CA ASP A 168 -5.37 4.83 -30.13
C ASP A 168 -3.86 4.61 -30.03
N PRO A 169 -3.18 4.20 -31.10
CA PRO A 169 -1.75 3.87 -31.07
C PRO A 169 -0.84 5.06 -30.63
N HIS A 170 -1.33 6.27 -30.74
CA HIS A 170 -0.59 7.50 -30.39
C HIS A 170 -0.86 8.01 -28.97
N LEU A 171 -1.70 7.29 -28.20
CA LEU A 171 -1.98 7.64 -26.80
C LEU A 171 -0.72 7.52 -25.94
N GLU A 172 -0.50 8.50 -25.10
CA GLU A 172 0.55 8.50 -24.07
C GLU A 172 -0.08 8.43 -22.68
N ILE A 173 0.46 7.58 -21.82
CA ILE A 173 0.04 7.55 -20.42
C ILE A 173 1.25 7.75 -19.52
N TRP A 174 1.14 8.73 -18.61
CA TRP A 174 2.16 9.08 -17.64
C TRP A 174 1.74 8.72 -16.22
N ASN A 175 2.70 8.21 -15.44
CA ASN A 175 2.53 7.84 -14.05
C ASN A 175 3.21 8.86 -13.13
N LEU A 176 2.42 9.63 -12.41
CA LEU A 176 2.87 10.56 -11.38
C LEU A 176 2.54 10.04 -9.98
N GLY A 177 2.50 8.73 -9.80
CA GLY A 177 2.41 8.12 -8.48
C GLY A 177 3.69 8.35 -7.66
N VAL A 178 3.52 8.72 -6.40
CA VAL A 178 4.63 9.00 -5.47
C VAL A 178 4.31 8.42 -4.11
N ARG A 179 5.06 7.38 -3.71
CA ARG A 179 4.86 6.71 -2.42
C ARG A 179 5.01 7.65 -1.23
N GLY A 180 4.15 7.45 -0.22
CA GLY A 180 4.19 8.21 1.02
C GLY A 180 3.58 9.60 0.95
N GLN A 181 2.90 9.94 -0.14
CA GLN A 181 2.18 11.20 -0.29
C GLN A 181 0.74 11.07 0.22
N ASP A 182 0.23 12.16 0.77
CA ASP A 182 -1.17 12.35 1.13
C ASP A 182 -1.54 13.83 0.90
N PHE A 183 -2.79 14.22 1.11
CA PHE A 183 -3.11 15.65 1.07
C PHE A 183 -2.51 16.37 2.29
N PRO A 184 -1.88 17.55 2.12
CA PRO A 184 -1.86 18.42 0.93
C PRO A 184 -0.76 18.12 -0.11
N ASP A 185 0.17 17.20 0.15
CA ASP A 185 1.32 16.94 -0.73
C ASP A 185 0.90 16.56 -2.15
N LEU A 186 -0.22 15.83 -2.28
CA LEU A 186 -0.78 15.44 -3.58
C LEU A 186 -1.21 16.65 -4.44
N GLU A 187 -1.53 17.81 -3.85
CA GLU A 187 -1.91 19.00 -4.64
C GLU A 187 -0.77 19.43 -5.56
N GLY A 188 0.50 19.39 -5.12
CA GLY A 188 1.66 19.70 -5.96
C GLY A 188 1.86 18.72 -7.13
N LEU A 189 1.43 17.46 -6.97
CA LEU A 189 1.46 16.50 -8.06
C LEU A 189 0.42 16.81 -9.15
N PHE A 190 -0.73 17.34 -8.78
CA PHE A 190 -1.72 17.79 -9.76
C PHE A 190 -1.22 18.98 -10.57
N GLU A 191 -0.53 19.92 -9.95
CA GLU A 191 0.10 21.04 -10.67
C GLU A 191 1.12 20.51 -11.68
N THR A 192 1.99 19.59 -11.25
CA THR A 192 2.94 18.93 -12.15
C THR A 192 2.25 18.16 -13.29
N ALA A 193 1.12 17.51 -13.01
CA ALA A 193 0.36 16.80 -14.03
C ALA A 193 -0.22 17.75 -15.08
N LEU A 194 -0.70 18.92 -14.68
CA LEU A 194 -1.25 19.93 -15.57
C LEU A 194 -0.18 20.54 -16.52
N GLU A 195 1.09 20.63 -16.05
CA GLU A 195 2.22 21.05 -16.90
C GLU A 195 2.46 20.09 -18.07
N LEU A 196 2.13 18.81 -17.91
CA LEU A 196 2.27 17.80 -18.95
C LEU A 196 1.20 17.86 -20.03
N SER A 197 0.30 18.84 -19.99
CA SER A 197 -0.77 19.07 -20.95
C SER A 197 -1.63 17.82 -21.19
N PRO A 198 -2.23 17.21 -20.15
CA PRO A 198 -3.09 16.03 -20.29
C PRO A 198 -4.40 16.36 -21.00
N ASP A 199 -4.99 15.37 -21.67
CA ASP A 199 -6.39 15.41 -22.11
C ASP A 199 -7.30 14.76 -21.06
N ALA A 200 -6.74 13.82 -20.25
CA ALA A 200 -7.42 13.28 -19.10
C ALA A 200 -6.47 13.13 -17.91
N LEU A 201 -6.99 13.34 -16.72
CA LEU A 201 -6.28 13.25 -15.45
C LEU A 201 -7.05 12.31 -14.53
N ILE A 202 -6.39 11.25 -14.07
CA ILE A 202 -6.98 10.23 -13.21
C ILE A 202 -6.28 10.28 -11.85
N PHE A 203 -7.03 10.50 -10.79
CA PHE A 203 -6.52 10.39 -9.43
C PHE A 203 -6.77 8.98 -8.90
N GLY A 204 -5.71 8.22 -8.69
CA GLY A 204 -5.73 6.93 -8.01
C GLY A 204 -5.72 7.13 -6.49
N MET A 205 -6.91 7.36 -5.94
CA MET A 205 -7.09 7.65 -4.51
C MET A 205 -7.01 6.39 -3.67
N VAL A 206 -6.36 6.47 -2.52
CA VAL A 206 -6.34 5.45 -1.46
C VAL A 206 -6.88 6.05 -0.15
N LEU A 207 -7.21 5.20 0.82
CA LEU A 207 -7.83 5.68 2.07
C LEU A 207 -6.93 6.62 2.89
N ASN A 208 -5.60 6.53 2.76
CA ASN A 208 -4.66 7.41 3.47
C ASN A 208 -4.51 8.81 2.83
N ASP A 209 -5.06 9.03 1.65
CA ASP A 209 -4.86 10.28 0.92
C ASP A 209 -5.64 11.47 1.50
N ALA A 210 -6.59 11.24 2.41
CA ALA A 210 -7.30 12.34 3.04
C ALA A 210 -6.36 13.22 3.88
N ASP A 211 -6.51 14.54 3.76
CA ASP A 211 -5.92 15.48 4.70
C ASP A 211 -6.37 15.17 6.14
N ARG A 212 -5.50 15.37 7.10
CA ARG A 212 -5.66 14.90 8.46
C ARG A 212 -5.75 16.04 9.46
N ASP A 213 -6.65 15.90 10.39
CA ASP A 213 -6.65 16.75 11.57
C ASP A 213 -5.45 16.39 12.48
N PRO A 214 -4.96 17.34 13.31
CA PRO A 214 -3.71 17.17 14.06
C PRO A 214 -3.65 15.93 14.96
N GLU A 215 -4.78 15.45 15.46
CA GLU A 215 -4.84 14.26 16.29
C GLU A 215 -4.52 12.98 15.48
N LEU A 216 -5.10 12.84 14.30
CA LEU A 216 -4.84 11.71 13.42
C LEU A 216 -3.41 11.75 12.88
N THR A 217 -2.87 12.93 12.60
CA THR A 217 -1.47 13.12 12.22
C THR A 217 -0.53 12.62 13.31
N ARG A 218 -0.78 12.95 14.59
CA ARG A 218 0.05 12.48 15.71
C ARG A 218 0.02 10.97 15.90
N ASN A 219 -1.08 10.32 15.57
CA ASN A 219 -1.24 8.88 15.73
C ASN A 219 -0.70 8.07 14.53
N TRP A 220 -0.41 8.73 13.41
CA TRP A 220 0.11 8.08 12.21
C TRP A 220 1.45 7.36 12.40
N PRO A 221 2.47 7.93 13.07
CA PRO A 221 3.73 7.22 13.28
C PRO A 221 3.53 5.86 13.95
N ARG A 222 2.68 5.78 14.98
CA ARG A 222 2.39 4.53 15.70
C ARG A 222 1.75 3.47 14.77
N VAL A 223 0.84 3.88 13.89
CA VAL A 223 0.19 3.00 12.90
C VAL A 223 1.18 2.56 11.83
N ASN A 224 2.07 3.45 11.39
CA ASN A 224 3.06 3.18 10.35
C ASN A 224 4.29 2.43 10.87
N ASP A 225 4.77 2.78 12.06
CA ASP A 225 5.97 2.17 12.67
C ASP A 225 5.78 0.69 12.96
N TRP A 226 4.55 0.24 13.19
CA TRP A 226 4.29 -1.17 13.39
C TRP A 226 4.57 -2.02 12.14
N ILE A 227 4.29 -1.49 10.96
CA ILE A 227 4.64 -2.14 9.68
C ILE A 227 6.16 -2.24 9.55
N MET A 228 6.88 -1.34 10.22
CA MET A 228 8.33 -1.17 10.18
C MET A 228 9.04 -1.61 11.48
N VAL A 229 8.40 -2.45 12.34
CA VAL A 229 9.00 -2.87 13.63
C VAL A 229 10.46 -3.23 13.48
N ARG A 230 11.31 -2.41 14.08
CA ARG A 230 12.76 -2.60 14.07
C ARG A 230 13.08 -3.83 14.95
N GLN A 231 13.82 -4.77 14.40
CA GLN A 231 14.27 -5.94 15.19
C GLN A 231 15.05 -5.54 16.44
N ASP A 232 15.64 -4.34 16.43
CA ASP A 232 16.45 -3.80 17.51
C ASP A 232 15.64 -3.41 18.75
N GLU A 233 14.32 -3.20 18.60
CA GLU A 233 13.41 -2.80 19.69
C GLU A 233 12.80 -3.97 20.45
N ARG A 234 13.11 -5.21 20.04
CA ARG A 234 12.65 -6.40 20.75
C ARG A 234 13.23 -6.45 22.15
N SER A 235 12.39 -6.82 23.12
CA SER A 235 12.87 -7.05 24.50
C SER A 235 13.97 -8.12 24.50
N TRP A 236 14.85 -8.07 25.51
CA TRP A 236 15.91 -9.07 25.65
C TRP A 236 15.35 -10.50 25.67
N ILE A 237 14.21 -10.73 26.32
CA ILE A 237 13.53 -12.03 26.38
C ILE A 237 13.07 -12.47 24.99
N ALA A 238 12.44 -11.60 24.22
CA ALA A 238 11.97 -11.91 22.86
C ALA A 238 13.14 -12.22 21.90
N ARG A 239 14.31 -11.63 22.13
CA ARG A 239 15.52 -11.96 21.34
C ARG A 239 16.09 -13.34 21.63
N HIS A 240 15.80 -13.92 22.81
CA HIS A 240 16.37 -15.21 23.25
C HIS A 240 15.35 -16.36 23.33
N SER A 241 14.03 -16.05 23.24
CA SER A 241 12.93 -17.02 23.24
C SER A 241 12.06 -16.85 22.01
N GLN A 242 12.03 -17.85 21.14
CA GLN A 242 11.15 -17.85 19.96
C GLN A 242 9.67 -17.90 20.34
N LEU A 243 9.33 -18.53 21.46
CA LEU A 243 7.96 -18.54 21.97
C LEU A 243 7.52 -17.14 22.38
N VAL A 244 8.35 -16.42 23.15
CA VAL A 244 8.04 -15.05 23.58
C VAL A 244 7.95 -14.11 22.37
N ASP A 245 8.90 -14.23 21.44
CA ASP A 245 8.87 -13.47 20.18
C ASP A 245 7.59 -13.74 19.38
N PHE A 246 7.23 -15.00 19.21
CA PHE A 246 6.01 -15.39 18.50
C PHE A 246 4.74 -14.86 19.16
N VAL A 247 4.62 -15.04 20.49
CA VAL A 247 3.41 -14.62 21.23
C VAL A 247 3.28 -13.10 21.30
N THR A 248 4.36 -12.39 21.62
CA THR A 248 4.35 -10.91 21.68
C THR A 248 4.03 -10.33 20.31
N HIS A 249 4.66 -10.86 19.27
CA HIS A 249 4.40 -10.41 17.90
C HIS A 249 2.93 -10.64 17.49
N ARG A 250 2.33 -11.79 17.80
CA ARG A 250 0.92 -12.07 17.53
C ARG A 250 -0.02 -11.16 18.31
N TYR A 251 0.29 -10.86 19.55
CA TYR A 251 -0.47 -9.92 20.36
C TYR A 251 -0.40 -8.50 19.78
N GLU A 252 0.80 -8.05 19.46
CA GLU A 252 1.02 -6.74 18.82
C GLU A 252 0.30 -6.66 17.48
N GLN A 253 0.39 -7.68 16.65
CA GLN A 253 -0.30 -7.75 15.36
C GLN A 253 -1.82 -7.59 15.51
N LEU A 254 -2.43 -8.25 16.49
CA LEU A 254 -3.86 -8.14 16.75
C LEU A 254 -4.25 -6.75 17.27
N SER A 255 -3.46 -6.18 18.16
CA SER A 255 -3.69 -4.84 18.72
C SER A 255 -3.59 -3.78 17.63
N VAL A 256 -2.48 -3.77 16.89
CA VAL A 256 -2.22 -2.76 15.86
C VAL A 256 -3.16 -2.91 14.66
N SER A 257 -3.52 -4.12 14.28
CA SER A 257 -4.52 -4.32 13.21
C SER A 257 -5.85 -3.62 13.52
N ARG A 258 -6.30 -3.68 14.79
CA ARG A 258 -7.52 -2.96 15.23
C ARG A 258 -7.32 -1.46 15.23
N GLU A 259 -6.18 -0.98 15.74
CA GLU A 259 -5.85 0.44 15.77
C GLU A 259 -5.72 1.00 14.35
N THR A 260 -5.05 0.28 13.46
CA THR A 260 -4.90 0.64 12.05
C THR A 260 -6.26 0.72 11.35
N THR A 261 -7.11 -0.28 11.53
CA THR A 261 -8.47 -0.28 10.96
C THR A 261 -9.29 0.90 11.48
N ALA A 262 -9.22 1.17 12.78
CA ALA A 262 -9.90 2.31 13.39
C ALA A 262 -9.36 3.65 12.84
N TRP A 263 -8.04 3.78 12.69
CA TRP A 263 -7.40 4.98 12.17
C TRP A 263 -7.83 5.27 10.72
N TYR A 264 -7.76 4.29 9.80
CA TYR A 264 -8.22 4.48 8.43
C TYR A 264 -9.71 4.82 8.34
N SER A 265 -10.54 4.19 9.19
CA SER A 265 -11.97 4.50 9.24
C SER A 265 -12.23 5.91 9.77
N ALA A 266 -11.41 6.38 10.70
CA ALA A 266 -11.52 7.72 11.29
C ALA A 266 -11.28 8.83 10.27
N LEU A 267 -10.44 8.61 9.25
CA LEU A 267 -10.15 9.60 8.19
C LEU A 267 -11.41 10.10 7.47
N TYR A 268 -12.44 9.27 7.40
CA TYR A 268 -13.71 9.58 6.71
C TYR A 268 -14.92 9.65 7.65
N SER A 269 -14.66 9.81 8.95
CA SER A 269 -15.67 9.97 9.99
C SER A 269 -15.74 11.42 10.52
N ASP A 270 -16.60 11.66 11.51
CA ASP A 270 -16.68 12.95 12.21
C ASP A 270 -15.37 13.32 12.93
N GLN A 271 -14.49 12.35 13.25
CA GLN A 271 -13.19 12.59 13.87
C GLN A 271 -12.21 13.33 12.94
N ASN A 272 -12.39 13.26 11.63
CA ASN A 272 -11.59 13.96 10.61
C ASN A 272 -12.45 14.82 9.69
N LYS A 273 -13.55 15.31 10.16
CA LYS A 273 -14.50 16.06 9.32
C LYS A 273 -13.86 17.24 8.60
N ALA A 274 -13.01 18.01 9.29
CA ALA A 274 -12.34 19.16 8.72
C ALA A 274 -11.30 18.73 7.67
N GLY A 275 -10.47 17.71 7.95
CA GLY A 275 -9.50 17.16 7.00
C GLY A 275 -10.18 16.64 5.73
N TRP A 276 -11.23 15.84 5.86
CA TRP A 276 -12.00 15.38 4.71
C TRP A 276 -12.65 16.52 3.90
N MET A 277 -13.11 17.58 4.58
CA MET A 277 -13.63 18.76 3.88
C MET A 277 -12.54 19.50 3.10
N ARG A 278 -11.33 19.62 3.64
CA ARG A 278 -10.19 20.22 2.92
C ARG A 278 -9.81 19.40 1.68
N THR A 279 -9.73 18.07 1.81
CA THR A 279 -9.50 17.16 0.66
C THR A 279 -10.54 17.35 -0.43
N ARG A 280 -11.82 17.37 -0.06
CA ARG A 280 -12.89 17.58 -1.04
C ARG A 280 -12.81 18.96 -1.70
N ALA A 281 -12.48 20.00 -0.95
CA ALA A 281 -12.32 21.34 -1.51
C ALA A 281 -11.15 21.38 -2.51
N ALA A 282 -10.04 20.69 -2.23
CA ALA A 282 -8.93 20.55 -3.15
C ALA A 282 -9.34 19.81 -4.43
N LEU A 283 -10.03 18.69 -4.33
CA LEU A 283 -10.54 17.94 -5.49
C LEU A 283 -11.51 18.79 -6.35
N MET A 284 -12.32 19.63 -5.72
CA MET A 284 -13.21 20.56 -6.45
C MET A 284 -12.43 21.65 -7.19
N ARG A 285 -11.33 22.17 -6.60
CA ARG A 285 -10.43 23.13 -7.29
C ARG A 285 -9.79 22.48 -8.51
N ILE A 286 -9.25 21.26 -8.34
CA ILE A 286 -8.64 20.50 -9.42
C ILE A 286 -9.65 20.23 -10.55
N GLN A 287 -10.87 19.81 -10.22
CA GLN A 287 -11.95 19.61 -11.19
C GLN A 287 -12.29 20.89 -11.95
N ALA A 288 -12.37 22.03 -11.24
CA ALA A 288 -12.66 23.31 -11.88
C ALA A 288 -11.56 23.73 -12.86
N GLU A 289 -10.30 23.57 -12.45
CA GLU A 289 -9.13 23.83 -13.29
C GLU A 289 -9.10 22.92 -14.52
N CYS A 290 -9.34 21.63 -14.35
CA CYS A 290 -9.43 20.67 -15.45
C CYS A 290 -10.54 21.07 -16.44
N ARG A 291 -11.72 21.44 -15.95
CA ARG A 291 -12.82 21.90 -16.80
C ARG A 291 -12.45 23.14 -17.61
N THR A 292 -11.80 24.12 -16.98
CA THR A 292 -11.36 25.35 -17.66
C THR A 292 -10.39 25.07 -18.79
N ARG A 293 -9.57 24.02 -18.65
CA ARG A 293 -8.58 23.59 -19.66
C ARG A 293 -9.10 22.54 -20.63
N GLY A 294 -10.37 22.13 -20.52
CA GLY A 294 -10.93 21.04 -21.35
C GLY A 294 -10.32 19.68 -21.08
N ILE A 295 -9.88 19.41 -19.83
CA ILE A 295 -9.28 18.17 -19.39
C ILE A 295 -10.35 17.31 -18.69
N GLY A 296 -10.49 16.05 -19.09
CA GLY A 296 -11.36 15.09 -18.40
C GLY A 296 -10.73 14.66 -17.08
N PHE A 297 -11.38 14.96 -15.95
CA PHE A 297 -10.90 14.56 -14.62
C PHE A 297 -11.76 13.46 -14.01
N GLY A 298 -11.15 12.57 -13.22
CA GLY A 298 -11.89 11.56 -12.46
C GLY A 298 -11.07 10.93 -11.34
N VAL A 299 -11.79 10.39 -10.35
CA VAL A 299 -11.23 9.73 -9.16
C VAL A 299 -11.50 8.23 -9.23
N ALA A 300 -10.45 7.44 -9.12
CA ALA A 300 -10.50 5.98 -9.01
C ALA A 300 -10.05 5.56 -7.60
N LEU A 301 -10.97 5.01 -6.81
CA LEU A 301 -10.70 4.63 -5.42
C LEU A 301 -10.18 3.20 -5.34
N TRP A 302 -8.96 3.04 -4.85
CA TRP A 302 -8.37 1.75 -4.50
C TRP A 302 -8.81 1.30 -3.11
N PRO A 303 -9.23 0.04 -2.94
CA PRO A 303 -9.43 -0.51 -1.60
C PRO A 303 -8.09 -0.85 -0.96
N LEU A 304 -8.00 -0.75 0.36
CA LEU A 304 -6.97 -1.47 1.10
C LEU A 304 -7.23 -2.98 0.98
N LEU A 305 -6.20 -3.75 0.69
CA LEU A 305 -6.31 -5.17 0.32
C LEU A 305 -6.41 -6.07 1.56
N VAL A 306 -7.38 -5.80 2.44
CA VAL A 306 -7.67 -6.58 3.65
C VAL A 306 -9.17 -6.84 3.76
N GLY A 307 -9.56 -8.05 4.18
CA GLY A 307 -10.96 -8.40 4.36
C GLY A 307 -11.77 -8.44 3.06
N LEU A 308 -11.13 -8.79 1.94
CA LEU A 308 -11.77 -8.91 0.63
C LEU A 308 -12.49 -10.24 0.43
N GLU A 309 -12.27 -11.22 1.30
CA GLU A 309 -12.73 -12.59 1.20
C GLU A 309 -14.27 -12.68 1.11
N SER A 310 -14.75 -13.70 0.40
CA SER A 310 -16.19 -13.95 0.26
C SER A 310 -16.84 -14.22 1.61
N GLY A 311 -18.01 -13.57 1.86
CA GLY A 311 -18.81 -13.78 3.07
C GLY A 311 -18.40 -12.91 4.26
N GLY A 312 -17.32 -12.13 4.17
CA GLY A 312 -16.93 -11.14 5.16
C GLY A 312 -17.43 -9.73 4.84
N ALA A 313 -17.61 -8.89 5.87
CA ALA A 313 -17.80 -7.45 5.67
C ALA A 313 -16.43 -6.81 5.42
N TYR A 314 -16.30 -6.03 4.35
CA TYR A 314 -15.11 -5.25 4.10
C TYR A 314 -14.95 -4.18 5.20
N PRO A 315 -13.80 -4.11 5.89
CA PRO A 315 -13.66 -3.26 7.07
C PRO A 315 -13.88 -1.76 6.82
N PHE A 316 -13.68 -1.31 5.58
CA PHE A 316 -13.73 0.10 5.19
C PHE A 316 -14.92 0.44 4.27
N GLU A 317 -15.98 -0.39 4.27
CA GLU A 317 -17.19 -0.17 3.47
C GLU A 317 -17.78 1.23 3.68
N ALA A 318 -17.85 1.67 4.95
CA ALA A 318 -18.38 2.99 5.31
C ALA A 318 -17.50 4.14 4.77
N ALA A 319 -16.17 3.98 4.80
CA ALA A 319 -15.23 4.94 4.25
C ALA A 319 -15.39 5.07 2.72
N HIS A 320 -15.47 3.92 2.00
CA HIS A 320 -15.74 3.91 0.56
C HIS A 320 -17.05 4.61 0.20
N ALA A 321 -18.13 4.30 0.94
CA ALA A 321 -19.42 4.96 0.75
C ALA A 321 -19.37 6.47 0.99
N GLN A 322 -18.63 6.91 2.01
CA GLN A 322 -18.47 8.33 2.32
C GLN A 322 -17.63 9.06 1.27
N ILE A 323 -16.54 8.45 0.77
CA ILE A 323 -15.73 8.99 -0.31
C ILE A 323 -16.56 9.11 -1.57
N LYS A 324 -17.21 8.03 -2.00
CA LYS A 324 -18.10 8.01 -3.17
C LYS A 324 -19.12 9.13 -3.11
N LYS A 325 -19.87 9.19 -2.00
CA LYS A 325 -20.89 10.24 -1.79
C LYS A 325 -20.30 11.66 -1.86
N GLY A 326 -19.10 11.86 -1.27
CA GLY A 326 -18.44 13.16 -1.25
C GLY A 326 -17.96 13.59 -2.62
N VAL A 327 -17.34 12.70 -3.38
CA VAL A 327 -16.79 12.94 -4.71
C VAL A 327 -17.90 13.14 -5.74
N GLU A 328 -18.90 12.25 -5.79
CA GLU A 328 -20.03 12.33 -6.72
C GLU A 328 -20.90 13.60 -6.49
N ARG A 329 -21.13 13.99 -5.23
CA ARG A 329 -21.84 15.25 -4.91
C ARG A 329 -21.07 16.49 -5.34
N SER A 330 -19.77 16.40 -5.54
CA SER A 330 -18.95 17.47 -6.09
C SER A 330 -18.94 17.48 -7.63
N GLY A 331 -19.74 16.61 -8.26
CA GLY A 331 -19.81 16.48 -9.72
C GLY A 331 -18.54 15.93 -10.35
N ILE A 332 -17.73 15.19 -9.57
CA ILE A 332 -16.50 14.56 -10.04
C ILE A 332 -16.81 13.10 -10.42
N PRO A 333 -16.51 12.67 -11.64
CA PRO A 333 -16.58 11.27 -12.04
C PRO A 333 -15.79 10.37 -11.09
N PHE A 334 -16.39 9.24 -10.73
CA PHE A 334 -15.87 8.35 -9.70
C PHE A 334 -16.00 6.88 -10.12
N VAL A 335 -14.97 6.10 -9.85
CA VAL A 335 -15.02 4.63 -9.93
C VAL A 335 -14.45 4.02 -8.65
N ASP A 336 -15.15 3.04 -8.09
CA ASP A 336 -14.68 2.25 -6.96
C ASP A 336 -14.10 0.92 -7.48
N LEU A 337 -12.84 0.65 -7.19
CA LEU A 337 -12.15 -0.58 -7.61
C LEU A 337 -12.42 -1.77 -6.66
N LEU A 338 -13.03 -1.53 -5.50
CA LEU A 338 -13.36 -2.58 -4.52
C LEU A 338 -14.19 -3.74 -5.13
N PRO A 339 -15.24 -3.49 -5.93
CA PRO A 339 -16.02 -4.59 -6.53
C PRO A 339 -15.18 -5.55 -7.38
N THR A 340 -14.14 -5.06 -8.03
CA THR A 340 -13.24 -5.86 -8.88
C THR A 340 -12.35 -6.82 -8.09
N LEU A 341 -12.03 -6.45 -6.85
CA LEU A 341 -11.11 -7.20 -5.98
C LEU A 341 -11.83 -8.01 -4.90
N ARG A 342 -13.10 -7.71 -4.63
CA ARG A 342 -13.93 -8.41 -3.64
C ARG A 342 -14.11 -9.89 -3.99
N GLY A 343 -14.19 -10.75 -2.95
CA GLY A 343 -14.36 -12.18 -3.07
C GLY A 343 -13.06 -12.96 -3.29
N ARG A 344 -11.92 -12.28 -3.22
CA ARG A 344 -10.59 -12.88 -3.37
C ARG A 344 -9.89 -13.00 -2.02
N ASP A 345 -8.95 -13.93 -1.94
CA ASP A 345 -8.02 -13.98 -0.80
C ASP A 345 -7.14 -12.70 -0.83
N SER A 346 -7.29 -11.87 0.20
CA SER A 346 -6.56 -10.61 0.33
C SER A 346 -5.05 -10.79 0.20
N ARG A 347 -4.50 -11.85 0.82
CA ARG A 347 -3.06 -12.11 0.85
C ARG A 347 -2.50 -12.46 -0.53
N SER A 348 -3.31 -13.08 -1.38
CA SER A 348 -2.92 -13.38 -2.76
C SER A 348 -2.71 -12.15 -3.64
N LEU A 349 -3.19 -10.99 -3.18
CA LEU A 349 -3.11 -9.71 -3.86
C LEU A 349 -2.00 -8.79 -3.34
N TRP A 350 -1.30 -9.20 -2.28
CA TRP A 350 -0.24 -8.40 -1.66
C TRP A 350 1.10 -8.61 -2.37
N VAL A 351 1.90 -7.56 -2.40
CA VAL A 351 3.28 -7.63 -2.88
C VAL A 351 4.12 -8.54 -2.01
N HIS A 352 3.93 -8.47 -0.67
CA HIS A 352 4.63 -9.30 0.30
C HIS A 352 3.73 -9.57 1.51
N THR A 353 4.02 -10.61 2.29
CA THR A 353 3.26 -10.93 3.52
C THR A 353 3.29 -9.81 4.58
N SER A 354 4.27 -8.93 4.50
CA SER A 354 4.43 -7.73 5.33
C SER A 354 4.23 -6.42 4.56
N ASP A 355 3.81 -6.48 3.29
CA ASP A 355 3.60 -5.32 2.43
C ASP A 355 2.27 -5.50 1.67
N LEU A 356 1.25 -4.77 2.11
CA LEU A 356 -0.13 -4.86 1.64
C LEU A 356 -0.37 -4.12 0.30
N HIS A 357 0.67 -3.59 -0.35
CA HIS A 357 0.52 -2.93 -1.64
C HIS A 357 0.02 -3.92 -2.71
N PRO A 358 -0.76 -3.42 -3.69
CA PRO A 358 -1.29 -4.25 -4.78
C PRO A 358 -0.18 -4.88 -5.61
N ASN A 359 -0.15 -6.19 -5.68
CA ASN A 359 0.76 -6.91 -6.56
C ASN A 359 0.28 -6.90 -8.02
N GLU A 360 1.04 -7.49 -8.93
CA GLU A 360 0.71 -7.54 -10.37
C GLU A 360 -0.63 -8.23 -10.66
N ILE A 361 -1.12 -9.14 -9.82
CA ILE A 361 -2.44 -9.75 -9.96
C ILE A 361 -3.52 -8.69 -9.70
N ALA A 362 -3.38 -7.95 -8.58
CA ALA A 362 -4.30 -6.87 -8.26
C ALA A 362 -4.25 -5.77 -9.32
N GLN A 363 -3.05 -5.39 -9.76
CA GLN A 363 -2.84 -4.39 -10.82
C GLN A 363 -3.53 -4.83 -12.14
N ALA A 364 -3.35 -6.08 -12.54
CA ALA A 364 -3.97 -6.63 -13.76
C ALA A 364 -5.51 -6.71 -13.67
N LEU A 365 -6.05 -7.01 -12.48
CA LEU A 365 -7.49 -7.08 -12.27
C LEU A 365 -8.18 -5.72 -12.41
N VAL A 366 -7.57 -4.65 -11.94
CA VAL A 366 -8.15 -3.31 -11.99
C VAL A 366 -7.89 -2.58 -13.31
N ALA A 367 -6.85 -2.98 -14.05
CA ALA A 367 -6.46 -2.31 -15.28
C ALA A 367 -7.60 -2.18 -16.33
N PRO A 368 -8.46 -3.18 -16.58
CA PRO A 368 -9.59 -3.02 -17.50
C PRO A 368 -10.60 -1.95 -17.06
N VAL A 369 -10.88 -1.87 -15.75
CA VAL A 369 -11.80 -0.88 -15.18
C VAL A 369 -11.21 0.52 -15.29
N LEU A 370 -9.91 0.66 -14.99
CA LEU A 370 -9.19 1.92 -15.15
C LEU A 370 -9.08 2.35 -16.61
N ALA A 371 -8.92 1.41 -17.55
CA ALA A 371 -8.87 1.70 -18.98
C ALA A 371 -10.23 2.24 -19.49
N ASP A 372 -11.33 1.59 -19.13
CA ASP A 372 -12.68 2.09 -19.45
C ASP A 372 -12.93 3.46 -18.84
N PHE A 373 -12.55 3.64 -17.58
CA PHE A 373 -12.72 4.91 -16.87
C PHE A 373 -11.89 6.04 -17.50
N ALA A 374 -10.62 5.82 -17.81
CA ALA A 374 -9.74 6.78 -18.47
C ALA A 374 -10.22 7.09 -19.91
N GLY A 375 -10.66 6.08 -20.65
CA GLY A 375 -11.25 6.24 -21.99
C GLY A 375 -12.47 7.15 -22.00
N LYS A 376 -13.37 7.01 -21.02
CA LYS A 376 -14.53 7.90 -20.85
C LYS A 376 -14.11 9.34 -20.54
N ARG A 377 -13.06 9.55 -19.74
CA ARG A 377 -12.54 10.90 -19.46
C ARG A 377 -11.93 11.55 -20.71
N LEU A 378 -11.21 10.76 -21.52
CA LEU A 378 -10.69 11.24 -22.81
C LEU A 378 -11.81 11.63 -23.78
N GLN A 379 -12.92 10.87 -23.81
CA GLN A 379 -14.05 11.18 -24.69
C GLN A 379 -14.75 12.47 -24.26
N GLU A 380 -15.01 12.63 -22.95
CA GLU A 380 -15.63 13.87 -22.43
C GLU A 380 -14.82 15.12 -22.77
N ALA A 381 -13.48 15.05 -22.65
CA ALA A 381 -12.60 16.14 -23.05
C ALA A 381 -12.71 16.48 -24.54
N SER A 382 -12.77 15.46 -25.39
CA SER A 382 -12.93 15.63 -26.85
C SER A 382 -14.27 16.25 -27.21
N ASP A 383 -15.35 15.81 -26.57
CA ASP A 383 -16.69 16.34 -26.79
C ASP A 383 -16.80 17.82 -26.36
N ALA A 384 -16.23 18.16 -25.21
CA ALA A 384 -16.18 19.55 -24.74
C ALA A 384 -15.39 20.46 -25.68
N GLN A 385 -14.28 20.01 -26.24
CA GLN A 385 -13.47 20.75 -27.20
C GLN A 385 -14.19 20.92 -28.57
N SER A 386 -15.00 19.96 -28.96
CA SER A 386 -15.76 20.00 -30.21
C SER A 386 -16.93 21.00 -30.15
N VAL A 387 -17.51 21.19 -28.97
CA VAL A 387 -18.62 22.17 -28.75
C VAL A 387 -18.10 23.61 -28.65
N ALA A 388 -16.81 23.77 -28.26
CA ALA A 388 -16.19 25.09 -28.12
C ALA A 388 -15.63 25.68 -29.43
N LYS A 389 -15.57 24.89 -30.51
CA LYS A 389 -15.19 25.29 -31.88
C LYS A 389 -16.44 25.57 -32.71
#